data_02b858242a3a1a2af1912e897e4e2628
#
_entry.id   02b858242a3a1a2af1912e897e4e2628
#
_cell.length_a   1.000
_cell.length_b   1.000
_cell.length_c   1.000
_cell.angle_alpha   90.00
_cell.angle_beta   90.00
_cell.angle_gamma   90.00
#
_symmetry.space_group_name_H-M   'P 1'
#
loop_
_entity.id
_entity.type
_entity.pdbx_description
1 polymer ?
#
loop_
_entity_poly.entity_id
_entity_poly.type
_entity_poly.pdbx_seq_one_letter_code
_entity_poly.pdbx_strand_id
1 'polypeptide(L)'
;LEEKGYEIVRISPDRNGQITHEQIINAVDERTCLVSIMMVNNETGYILPVRRAFYGIKKMFPQCITHTDAVQGFMKIPFKVSELNADIVSLSGHKIHAGKGVGALYLKKGIRLEQRIFGGSQEKGIRSGTENVPMIAGMGAAVKALCGNINQRYEKVQKLKNMLCQR
;
A
#
# COMPACT_ATOMS: atom_id res chain seq x y z
N LEU A 1 8.81 -16.66 -3.99
CA LEU A 1 10.09 -15.96 -4.16
C LEU A 1 11.25 -16.82 -3.64
N GLU A 2 11.14 -17.44 -2.46
CA GLU A 2 12.17 -18.35 -1.91
C GLU A 2 12.53 -19.47 -2.89
N GLU A 3 11.55 -20.10 -3.53
CA GLU A 3 11.76 -21.11 -4.59
C GLU A 3 12.54 -20.57 -5.81
N LYS A 4 12.61 -19.26 -5.96
CA LYS A 4 13.38 -18.58 -7.02
C LYS A 4 14.74 -18.07 -6.52
N GLY A 5 15.16 -18.47 -5.33
CA GLY A 5 16.46 -18.11 -4.76
C GLY A 5 16.53 -16.76 -4.07
N TYR A 6 15.39 -16.09 -3.82
CA TYR A 6 15.38 -14.85 -3.03
C TYR A 6 15.34 -15.18 -1.54
N GLU A 7 16.17 -14.51 -0.76
CA GLU A 7 16.09 -14.50 0.69
C GLU A 7 14.92 -13.63 1.15
N ILE A 8 14.04 -14.14 2.01
CA ILE A 8 12.88 -13.41 2.53
C ILE A 8 13.06 -13.14 4.02
N VAL A 9 13.26 -11.88 4.36
CA VAL A 9 13.29 -11.43 5.76
C VAL A 9 11.88 -11.01 6.16
N ARG A 10 11.32 -11.66 7.18
CA ARG A 10 9.99 -11.37 7.73
C ARG A 10 10.14 -10.66 9.06
N ILE A 11 9.58 -9.43 9.15
CA ILE A 11 9.61 -8.64 10.38
C ILE A 11 8.35 -8.93 11.17
N SER A 12 8.51 -9.49 12.36
CA SER A 12 7.41 -9.76 13.29
C SER A 12 7.18 -8.58 14.22
N PRO A 13 5.93 -8.31 14.62
CA PRO A 13 5.62 -7.31 15.62
C PRO A 13 6.17 -7.72 16.99
N ASP A 14 6.34 -6.74 17.86
CA ASP A 14 6.68 -6.96 19.27
C ASP A 14 5.48 -7.54 20.05
N ARG A 15 5.64 -7.73 21.38
CA ARG A 15 4.60 -8.28 22.26
C ARG A 15 3.33 -7.41 22.32
N ASN A 16 3.43 -6.12 21.96
CA ASN A 16 2.31 -5.17 21.89
C ASN A 16 1.71 -5.09 20.47
N GLY A 17 2.15 -5.94 19.55
CA GLY A 17 1.70 -5.93 18.15
C GLY A 17 2.27 -4.78 17.32
N GLN A 18 3.34 -4.12 17.77
CA GLN A 18 3.91 -2.96 17.10
C GLN A 18 5.14 -3.34 16.25
N ILE A 19 5.31 -2.64 15.14
CA ILE A 19 6.49 -2.68 14.29
C ILE A 19 7.00 -1.25 14.15
N THR A 20 8.24 -0.99 14.55
CA THR A 20 8.84 0.33 14.44
C THR A 20 9.51 0.53 13.08
N HIS A 21 9.70 1.79 12.68
CA HIS A 21 10.41 2.08 11.44
C HIS A 21 11.89 1.72 11.52
N GLU A 22 12.49 1.78 12.70
CA GLU A 22 13.87 1.35 12.95
C GLU A 22 14.04 -0.15 12.71
N GLN A 23 13.12 -0.99 13.21
CA GLN A 23 13.13 -2.42 12.93
C GLN A 23 13.12 -2.71 11.44
N ILE A 24 12.31 -1.97 10.68
CA ILE A 24 12.20 -2.13 9.23
C ILE A 24 13.51 -1.69 8.55
N ILE A 25 14.05 -0.53 8.91
CA ILE A 25 15.27 0.01 8.31
C ILE A 25 16.47 -0.88 8.61
N ASN A 26 16.60 -1.38 9.85
CA ASN A 26 17.70 -2.23 10.27
C ASN A 26 17.69 -3.63 9.63
N ALA A 27 16.56 -4.04 9.06
CA ALA A 27 16.45 -5.30 8.31
C ALA A 27 16.82 -5.17 6.83
N VAL A 28 17.19 -3.96 6.37
CA VAL A 28 17.56 -3.67 4.97
C VAL A 28 19.06 -3.54 4.84
N ASP A 29 19.62 -4.17 3.82
CA ASP A 29 21.04 -4.10 3.45
C ASP A 29 21.20 -3.76 1.96
N GLU A 30 22.45 -3.72 1.48
CA GLU A 30 22.78 -3.41 0.08
C GLU A 30 22.25 -4.44 -0.92
N ARG A 31 21.97 -5.68 -0.48
CA ARG A 31 21.41 -6.77 -1.30
C ARG A 31 19.89 -6.73 -1.35
N THR A 32 19.26 -5.91 -0.51
CA THR A 32 17.81 -5.83 -0.44
C THR A 32 17.26 -5.13 -1.68
N CYS A 33 16.57 -5.87 -2.52
CA CYS A 33 15.99 -5.34 -3.76
C CYS A 33 14.58 -4.77 -3.58
N LEU A 34 13.80 -5.27 -2.60
CA LEU A 34 12.41 -4.88 -2.38
C LEU A 34 12.06 -4.90 -0.90
N VAL A 35 11.44 -3.83 -0.44
CA VAL A 35 10.73 -3.79 0.85
C VAL A 35 9.25 -3.60 0.60
N SER A 36 8.44 -4.53 1.10
CA SER A 36 6.98 -4.50 0.97
C SER A 36 6.31 -4.46 2.34
N ILE A 37 5.49 -3.43 2.58
CA ILE A 37 4.83 -3.20 3.87
C ILE A 37 3.36 -2.89 3.62
N MET A 38 2.44 -3.52 4.34
CA MET A 38 1.05 -3.06 4.34
C MET A 38 0.93 -1.73 5.10
N MET A 39 0.10 -0.82 4.61
CA MET A 39 -0.10 0.48 5.25
C MET A 39 -0.92 0.36 6.54
N VAL A 40 -1.96 -0.45 6.51
CA VAL A 40 -2.84 -0.75 7.64
C VAL A 40 -3.07 -2.24 7.67
N ASN A 41 -2.88 -2.87 8.83
CA ASN A 41 -3.15 -4.28 9.01
C ASN A 41 -4.66 -4.55 8.92
N ASN A 42 -5.07 -5.53 8.14
CA ASN A 42 -6.46 -5.84 7.86
C ASN A 42 -7.22 -6.47 9.04
N GLU A 43 -6.52 -7.04 10.00
CA GLU A 43 -7.12 -7.71 11.16
C GLU A 43 -7.13 -6.80 12.39
N THR A 44 -6.01 -6.20 12.71
CA THR A 44 -5.84 -5.39 13.93
C THR A 44 -6.15 -3.90 13.72
N GLY A 45 -6.13 -3.42 12.46
CA GLY A 45 -6.24 -2.01 12.14
C GLY A 45 -5.00 -1.19 12.52
N TYR A 46 -3.87 -1.85 12.87
CA TYR A 46 -2.62 -1.17 13.18
C TYR A 46 -2.09 -0.44 11.93
N ILE A 47 -1.74 0.84 12.11
CA ILE A 47 -1.16 1.67 11.05
C ILE A 47 0.35 1.56 11.13
N LEU A 48 0.97 0.98 10.11
CA LEU A 48 2.41 0.79 10.06
C LEU A 48 3.15 2.09 9.68
N PRO A 49 4.39 2.28 10.13
CA PRO A 49 5.16 3.51 9.95
C PRO A 49 5.79 3.63 8.54
N VAL A 50 4.98 3.39 7.48
CA VAL A 50 5.42 3.30 6.08
C VAL A 50 6.25 4.51 5.66
N ARG A 51 5.73 5.74 5.91
CA ARG A 51 6.41 6.98 5.50
C ARG A 51 7.81 7.11 6.10
N ARG A 52 7.95 6.83 7.41
CA ARG A 52 9.23 6.94 8.10
C ARG A 52 10.21 5.86 7.66
N ALA A 53 9.72 4.62 7.53
CA ALA A 53 10.52 3.49 7.08
C ALA A 53 11.05 3.74 5.66
N PHE A 54 10.18 4.10 4.71
CA PHE A 54 10.59 4.32 3.32
C PHE A 54 11.51 5.54 3.17
N TYR A 55 11.30 6.61 3.94
CA TYR A 55 12.22 7.74 3.97
C TYR A 55 13.63 7.30 4.40
N GLY A 56 13.75 6.54 5.49
CA GLY A 56 15.03 6.02 5.96
C GLY A 56 15.69 5.07 4.95
N ILE A 57 14.92 4.14 4.39
CA ILE A 57 15.41 3.20 3.37
C ILE A 57 15.93 3.95 2.14
N LYS A 58 15.15 4.89 1.60
CA LYS A 58 15.56 5.65 0.41
C LYS A 58 16.77 6.54 0.62
N LYS A 59 17.01 6.97 1.87
CA LYS A 59 18.21 7.73 2.22
C LYS A 59 19.46 6.85 2.26
N MET A 60 19.36 5.61 2.75
CA MET A 60 20.48 4.70 2.92
C MET A 60 20.68 3.78 1.70
N PHE A 61 19.58 3.32 1.11
CA PHE A 61 19.55 2.34 0.03
C PHE A 61 18.62 2.84 -1.11
N PRO A 62 19.01 3.87 -1.87
CA PRO A 62 18.15 4.51 -2.87
C PRO A 62 17.70 3.55 -3.99
N GLN A 63 18.47 2.50 -4.27
CA GLN A 63 18.18 1.45 -5.24
C GLN A 63 17.09 0.47 -4.78
N CYS A 64 16.89 0.31 -3.46
CA CYS A 64 15.88 -0.60 -2.92
C CYS A 64 14.48 -0.12 -3.32
N ILE A 65 13.70 -0.98 -3.96
CA ILE A 65 12.32 -0.68 -4.34
C ILE A 65 11.43 -0.74 -3.10
N THR A 66 10.59 0.28 -2.92
CA THR A 66 9.65 0.35 -1.80
C THR A 66 8.22 0.18 -2.30
N HIS A 67 7.52 -0.81 -1.75
CA HIS A 67 6.12 -1.11 -2.04
C HIS A 67 5.27 -1.01 -0.78
N THR A 68 4.10 -0.40 -0.87
CA THR A 68 3.09 -0.50 0.18
C THR A 68 1.77 -1.01 -0.36
N ASP A 69 1.20 -1.99 0.34
CA ASP A 69 -0.19 -2.35 0.19
C ASP A 69 -1.04 -1.35 0.98
N ALA A 70 -1.69 -0.43 0.25
CA ALA A 70 -2.55 0.58 0.82
C ALA A 70 -4.05 0.21 0.76
N VAL A 71 -4.39 -1.04 0.47
CA VAL A 71 -5.77 -1.52 0.32
C VAL A 71 -6.63 -1.18 1.53
N GLN A 72 -6.11 -1.31 2.73
CA GLN A 72 -6.84 -0.96 3.96
C GLN A 72 -6.71 0.51 4.36
N GLY A 73 -5.71 1.24 3.85
CA GLY A 73 -5.48 2.66 4.17
C GLY A 73 -6.14 3.63 3.20
N PHE A 74 -6.27 3.25 1.92
CA PHE A 74 -6.77 4.11 0.87
C PHE A 74 -8.18 4.62 1.17
N MET A 75 -8.38 5.95 1.08
CA MET A 75 -9.62 6.65 1.41
C MET A 75 -10.15 6.45 2.85
N LYS A 76 -9.34 5.84 3.75
CA LYS A 76 -9.70 5.67 5.17
C LYS A 76 -8.79 6.45 6.10
N ILE A 77 -7.49 6.54 5.79
CA ILE A 77 -6.54 7.39 6.51
C ILE A 77 -5.99 8.46 5.57
N PRO A 78 -5.65 9.65 6.09
CA PRO A 78 -5.08 10.71 5.26
C PRO A 78 -3.63 10.38 4.90
N PHE A 79 -3.32 10.31 3.60
CA PHE A 79 -1.95 10.26 3.09
C PHE A 79 -1.88 10.80 1.67
N LYS A 80 -0.69 11.19 1.24
CA LYS A 80 -0.37 11.51 -0.15
C LYS A 80 0.74 10.59 -0.62
N VAL A 81 0.60 10.01 -1.80
CA VAL A 81 1.61 9.12 -2.39
C VAL A 81 2.98 9.80 -2.49
N SER A 82 3.00 11.09 -2.84
CA SER A 82 4.21 11.91 -2.92
C SER A 82 4.98 12.02 -1.60
N GLU A 83 4.32 11.82 -0.46
CA GLU A 83 4.92 11.90 0.88
C GLU A 83 5.38 10.55 1.43
N LEU A 84 4.96 9.44 0.80
CA LEU A 84 5.26 8.09 1.29
C LEU A 84 6.69 7.64 0.97
N ASN A 85 7.35 8.25 -0.01
CA ASN A 85 8.58 7.73 -0.61
C ASN A 85 8.43 6.29 -1.15
N ALA A 86 7.21 5.91 -1.53
CA ALA A 86 6.92 4.62 -2.13
C ALA A 86 7.17 4.65 -3.65
N ASP A 87 7.78 3.60 -4.17
CA ASP A 87 7.92 3.40 -5.61
C ASP A 87 6.69 2.71 -6.20
N ILE A 88 6.02 1.88 -5.39
CA ILE A 88 4.84 1.10 -5.79
C ILE A 88 3.78 1.21 -4.68
N VAL A 89 2.50 1.45 -5.06
CA VAL A 89 1.37 1.43 -4.12
C VAL A 89 0.23 0.64 -4.73
N SER A 90 -0.21 -0.43 -4.06
CA SER A 90 -1.37 -1.21 -4.48
C SER A 90 -2.66 -0.77 -3.78
N LEU A 91 -3.75 -0.70 -4.55
CA LEU A 91 -5.06 -0.24 -4.11
C LEU A 91 -6.14 -1.22 -4.56
N SER A 92 -7.26 -1.29 -3.82
CA SER A 92 -8.41 -2.11 -4.21
C SER A 92 -9.72 -1.36 -4.04
N GLY A 93 -10.59 -1.44 -5.06
CA GLY A 93 -11.86 -0.71 -5.09
C GLY A 93 -12.88 -1.23 -4.08
N HIS A 94 -12.96 -2.54 -3.83
CA HIS A 94 -13.96 -3.10 -2.94
C HIS A 94 -13.83 -2.67 -1.46
N LYS A 95 -12.67 -2.16 -1.06
CA LYS A 95 -12.44 -1.64 0.30
C LYS A 95 -12.89 -0.17 0.48
N ILE A 96 -13.25 0.47 -0.62
CA ILE A 96 -13.76 1.85 -0.65
C ILE A 96 -15.18 1.94 -1.23
N HIS A 97 -15.96 0.85 -1.08
CA HIS A 97 -17.35 0.75 -1.55
C HIS A 97 -17.54 0.79 -3.08
N ALA A 98 -16.47 0.61 -3.85
CA ALA A 98 -16.58 0.32 -5.28
C ALA A 98 -16.86 -1.17 -5.53
N GLY A 99 -17.13 -1.52 -6.77
CA GLY A 99 -17.37 -2.91 -7.17
C GLY A 99 -16.15 -3.81 -6.93
N LYS A 100 -16.37 -5.13 -6.85
CA LYS A 100 -15.31 -6.14 -6.81
C LYS A 100 -14.64 -6.28 -8.19
N GLY A 101 -13.40 -6.74 -8.22
CA GLY A 101 -12.66 -6.99 -9.46
C GLY A 101 -12.01 -5.74 -10.08
N VAL A 102 -11.94 -4.64 -9.36
CA VAL A 102 -11.22 -3.42 -9.76
C VAL A 102 -10.23 -3.00 -8.69
N GLY A 103 -9.06 -2.57 -9.11
CA GLY A 103 -8.00 -2.02 -8.28
C GLY A 103 -7.11 -1.10 -9.08
N ALA A 104 -6.13 -0.51 -8.45
CA ALA A 104 -5.14 0.33 -9.11
C ALA A 104 -3.74 0.05 -8.54
N LEU A 105 -2.74 0.24 -9.39
CA LEU A 105 -1.34 0.17 -9.01
C LEU A 105 -0.68 1.51 -9.38
N TYR A 106 -0.20 2.22 -8.37
CA TYR A 106 0.68 3.36 -8.61
C TYR A 106 2.09 2.86 -8.84
N LEU A 107 2.70 3.35 -9.90
CA LEU A 107 4.11 3.13 -10.23
C LEU A 107 4.81 4.46 -10.34
N LYS A 108 5.85 4.65 -9.57
CA LYS A 108 6.73 5.81 -9.70
C LYS A 108 7.43 5.78 -11.06
N LYS A 109 7.59 6.94 -11.67
CA LYS A 109 8.30 7.07 -12.95
C LYS A 109 9.70 6.44 -12.86
N GLY A 110 10.00 5.57 -13.81
CA GLY A 110 11.27 4.83 -13.88
C GLY A 110 11.19 3.39 -13.33
N ILE A 111 10.16 3.03 -12.54
CA ILE A 111 9.92 1.65 -12.14
C ILE A 111 9.35 0.88 -13.32
N ARG A 112 9.96 -0.26 -13.63
CA ARG A 112 9.52 -1.18 -14.69
C ARG A 112 8.99 -2.46 -14.06
N LEU A 113 7.84 -2.90 -14.56
CA LEU A 113 7.28 -4.20 -14.21
C LEU A 113 7.28 -5.08 -15.47
N GLU A 114 7.65 -6.33 -15.28
CA GLU A 114 7.46 -7.33 -16.32
C GLU A 114 5.99 -7.72 -16.45
N GLN A 115 5.54 -7.83 -17.69
CA GLN A 115 4.21 -8.32 -18.01
C GLN A 115 4.03 -9.76 -17.50
N ARG A 116 2.92 -10.01 -16.81
CA ARG A 116 2.57 -11.34 -16.29
C ARG A 116 1.37 -11.95 -17.00
N ILE A 117 0.53 -11.11 -17.59
CA ILE A 117 -0.64 -11.52 -18.38
C ILE A 117 -0.41 -11.03 -19.78
N PHE A 118 -0.11 -11.95 -20.68
CA PHE A 118 0.23 -11.66 -22.07
C PHE A 118 -1.03 -11.56 -22.94
N GLY A 119 -0.96 -10.80 -24.03
CA GLY A 119 -2.05 -10.57 -24.97
C GLY A 119 -1.98 -9.20 -25.63
N GLY A 120 -3.06 -8.44 -25.58
CA GLY A 120 -3.12 -7.07 -26.11
C GLY A 120 -2.25 -6.09 -25.30
N SER A 121 -2.19 -4.84 -25.74
CA SER A 121 -1.32 -3.82 -25.13
C SER A 121 -2.02 -2.97 -24.06
N GLN A 122 -3.07 -3.50 -23.42
CA GLN A 122 -3.81 -2.77 -22.37
C GLN A 122 -2.89 -2.44 -21.18
N GLU A 123 -3.26 -1.44 -20.41
CA GLU A 123 -2.47 -0.92 -19.29
C GLU A 123 -1.00 -0.65 -19.68
N LYS A 124 -0.79 -0.06 -20.86
CA LYS A 124 0.56 0.25 -21.42
C LYS A 124 1.44 -1.00 -21.57
N GLY A 125 0.85 -2.14 -21.90
CA GLY A 125 1.54 -3.42 -22.06
C GLY A 125 1.90 -4.14 -20.76
N ILE A 126 1.50 -3.62 -19.60
CA ILE A 126 1.83 -4.25 -18.31
C ILE A 126 0.84 -5.38 -17.96
N ARG A 127 -0.43 -5.19 -18.28
CA ARG A 127 -1.50 -6.16 -17.97
C ARG A 127 -2.50 -6.22 -19.11
N SER A 128 -2.47 -7.27 -19.87
CA SER A 128 -3.38 -7.49 -21.01
C SER A 128 -4.78 -7.88 -20.53
N GLY A 129 -5.76 -7.58 -21.37
CA GLY A 129 -7.18 -7.83 -21.18
C GLY A 129 -7.98 -6.54 -21.23
N THR A 130 -9.17 -6.62 -21.85
CA THR A 130 -10.07 -5.46 -21.98
C THR A 130 -10.35 -4.82 -20.62
N GLU A 131 -10.22 -3.52 -20.55
CA GLU A 131 -10.43 -2.75 -19.32
C GLU A 131 -11.91 -2.83 -18.91
N ASN A 132 -12.16 -3.10 -17.64
CA ASN A 132 -13.50 -3.11 -17.07
C ASN A 132 -13.97 -1.68 -16.79
N VAL A 133 -14.31 -0.96 -17.86
CA VAL A 133 -14.67 0.46 -17.79
C VAL A 133 -15.79 0.76 -16.76
N PRO A 134 -16.88 -0.03 -16.65
CA PRO A 134 -17.90 0.20 -15.64
C PRO A 134 -17.35 0.15 -14.20
N MET A 135 -16.49 -0.81 -13.89
CA MET A 135 -15.91 -0.94 -12.55
C MET A 135 -14.86 0.16 -12.28
N ILE A 136 -14.09 0.54 -13.30
CA ILE A 136 -13.14 1.67 -13.19
C ILE A 136 -13.89 2.97 -12.93
N ALA A 137 -14.97 3.24 -13.66
CA ALA A 137 -15.83 4.40 -13.42
C ALA A 137 -16.45 4.37 -12.02
N GLY A 138 -16.94 3.21 -11.57
CA GLY A 138 -17.46 3.01 -10.22
C GLY A 138 -16.41 3.28 -9.14
N MET A 139 -15.16 2.85 -9.34
CA MET A 139 -14.05 3.18 -8.42
C MET A 139 -13.77 4.69 -8.40
N GLY A 140 -13.77 5.35 -9.56
CA GLY A 140 -13.63 6.81 -9.65
C GLY A 140 -14.73 7.55 -8.90
N ALA A 141 -15.99 7.11 -9.04
CA ALA A 141 -17.13 7.68 -8.31
C ALA A 141 -16.97 7.51 -6.78
N ALA A 142 -16.56 6.32 -6.32
CA ALA A 142 -16.30 6.06 -4.91
C ALA A 142 -15.20 6.97 -4.35
N VAL A 143 -14.08 7.12 -5.07
CA VAL A 143 -13.00 8.03 -4.70
C VAL A 143 -13.52 9.47 -4.58
N LYS A 144 -14.26 9.94 -5.59
CA LYS A 144 -14.85 11.30 -5.58
C LYS A 144 -15.77 11.53 -4.38
N ALA A 145 -16.59 10.54 -4.04
CA ALA A 145 -17.51 10.64 -2.88
C ALA A 145 -16.76 10.66 -1.53
N LEU A 146 -15.60 9.99 -1.46
CA LEU A 146 -14.89 9.79 -0.20
C LEU A 146 -13.78 10.83 0.04
N CYS A 147 -13.17 11.39 -1.00
CA CYS A 147 -11.96 12.22 -0.87
C CYS A 147 -12.17 13.50 -0.06
N GLY A 148 -13.34 14.13 -0.11
CA GLY A 148 -13.63 15.38 0.60
C GLY A 148 -13.70 15.24 2.13
N ASN A 149 -13.88 14.05 2.68
CA ASN A 149 -14.21 13.83 4.09
C ASN A 149 -13.29 12.83 4.82
N ILE A 150 -12.10 12.56 4.28
CA ILE A 150 -11.20 11.54 4.84
C ILE A 150 -10.85 11.84 6.30
N ASN A 151 -10.43 13.07 6.61
CA ASN A 151 -10.04 13.45 7.97
C ASN A 151 -11.18 13.31 8.97
N GLN A 152 -12.36 13.82 8.65
CA GLN A 152 -13.54 13.74 9.52
C GLN A 152 -13.94 12.29 9.80
N ARG A 153 -13.92 11.43 8.78
CA ARG A 153 -14.22 10.00 8.97
C ARG A 153 -13.16 9.30 9.79
N TYR A 154 -11.89 9.60 9.55
CA TYR A 154 -10.78 9.06 10.35
C TYR A 154 -10.92 9.43 11.82
N GLU A 155 -11.13 10.71 12.13
CA GLU A 155 -11.34 11.20 13.50
C GLU A 155 -12.54 10.55 14.18
N LYS A 156 -13.67 10.42 13.46
CA LYS A 156 -14.86 9.73 13.97
C LYS A 156 -14.58 8.28 14.34
N VAL A 157 -13.88 7.54 13.48
CA VAL A 157 -13.53 6.13 13.74
C VAL A 157 -12.56 6.03 14.91
N GLN A 158 -11.56 6.91 15.00
CA GLN A 158 -10.63 6.96 16.13
C GLN A 158 -11.35 7.22 17.45
N LYS A 159 -12.28 8.17 17.47
CA LYS A 159 -13.09 8.45 18.66
C LYS A 159 -13.88 7.23 19.12
N LEU A 160 -14.56 6.55 18.20
CA LEU A 160 -15.33 5.34 18.50
C LEU A 160 -14.44 4.19 18.99
N LYS A 161 -13.27 3.98 18.36
CA LYS A 161 -12.28 3.00 18.80
C LYS A 161 -11.84 3.28 20.24
N ASN A 162 -11.44 4.54 20.53
CA ASN A 162 -11.01 4.92 21.89
C ASN A 162 -12.09 4.68 22.93
N MET A 163 -13.36 4.99 22.63
CA MET A 163 -14.48 4.70 23.51
C MET A 163 -14.68 3.20 23.77
N LEU A 164 -14.46 2.37 22.76
CA LEU A 164 -14.55 0.92 22.87
C LEU A 164 -13.42 0.34 23.73
N CYS A 165 -12.18 0.83 23.54
CA CYS A 165 -10.99 0.32 24.24
C CYS A 165 -10.88 0.82 25.69
N GLN A 166 -11.68 1.82 26.12
CA GLN A 166 -11.71 2.33 27.50
C GLN A 166 -12.70 1.56 28.39
N ARG A 167 -13.46 0.60 27.84
CA ARG A 167 -14.37 -0.29 28.57
C ARG A 167 -13.72 -1.64 28.86
#